data_50804edf12424ad0b081463570084ebf
#
_entry.id   50804edf12424ad0b081463570084ebf
#
_cell.length_a   1.000
_cell.length_b   1.000
_cell.length_c   1.000
_cell.angle_alpha   90.00
_cell.angle_beta   90.00
_cell.angle_gamma   90.00
#
_symmetry.space_group_name_H-M   'P 1'
#
loop_
_entity.id
_entity.type
_entity.pdbx_description
1 polymer ?
#
loop_
_entity_poly.entity_id
_entity_poly.type
_entity_poly.pdbx_seq_one_letter_code
_entity_poly.pdbx_strand_id
1 'polypeptide(L)'
;PYSLPNIFAAGLALVALCVIEAWLPGKSSYARVAEADTDEDKEEPAPPRRACARVPRTSWLPIGVYCFLSTFSIFYEDCYPLWLLTPRREGGMGFEVDEIGAVLSATAVFTVAYQFLIFPFISERCPSHVLFPTSAGISAVLMPVAVLIARMKPGAATTWAALIFHNIVYRCAVSNAYTACFCTINNSCATDARGAVNGFAMSVASLFKAVGPSLGASLYAYGLDRAPNGGVGVLAVFGGVGAALG
;
A
#
# COMPACT_ATOMS: atom_id res chain seq x y z
N PRO A 1 -0.59 -4.77 -27.83
CA PRO A 1 -1.67 -4.73 -26.83
C PRO A 1 -1.23 -4.14 -25.50
N TYR A 2 0.09 -4.17 -25.14
CA TYR A 2 0.60 -3.67 -23.86
C TYR A 2 1.03 -2.18 -23.86
N SER A 3 0.92 -1.47 -24.98
CA SER A 3 1.34 -0.06 -25.08
C SER A 3 0.36 0.91 -24.43
N LEU A 4 -0.94 0.62 -24.47
CA LEU A 4 -1.99 1.51 -23.93
C LEU A 4 -1.88 1.74 -22.42
N PRO A 5 -1.72 0.72 -21.55
CA PRO A 5 -1.52 0.92 -20.12
C PRO A 5 -0.25 1.72 -19.81
N ASN A 6 0.82 1.49 -20.56
CA ASN A 6 2.09 2.21 -20.37
C ASN A 6 2.01 3.67 -20.81
N ILE A 7 1.28 3.96 -21.89
CA ILE A 7 1.02 5.35 -22.34
C ILE A 7 0.15 6.07 -21.34
N PHE A 8 -0.87 5.40 -20.78
CA PHE A 8 -1.74 5.97 -19.75
C PHE A 8 -0.97 6.24 -18.44
N ALA A 9 -0.14 5.29 -17.99
CA ALA A 9 0.73 5.48 -16.83
C ALA A 9 1.74 6.62 -17.03
N ALA A 10 2.34 6.73 -18.22
CA ALA A 10 3.22 7.84 -18.58
C ALA A 10 2.47 9.18 -18.62
N GLY A 11 1.23 9.20 -19.13
CA GLY A 11 0.37 10.37 -19.12
C GLY A 11 0.01 10.82 -17.70
N LEU A 12 -0.33 9.90 -16.81
CA LEU A 12 -0.59 10.20 -15.39
C LEU A 12 0.67 10.72 -14.68
N ALA A 13 1.85 10.15 -14.97
CA ALA A 13 3.11 10.63 -14.42
C ALA A 13 3.44 12.06 -14.89
N LEU A 14 3.18 12.37 -16.17
CA LEU A 14 3.33 13.72 -16.70
C LEU A 14 2.35 14.72 -16.07
N VAL A 15 1.09 14.34 -15.91
CA VAL A 15 0.09 15.17 -15.19
C VAL A 15 0.52 15.40 -13.75
N ALA A 16 0.98 14.36 -13.05
CA ALA A 16 1.50 14.49 -11.69
C ALA A 16 2.71 15.44 -11.62
N LEU A 17 3.64 15.35 -12.57
CA LEU A 17 4.77 16.28 -12.68
C LEU A 17 4.33 17.71 -12.94
N CYS A 18 3.36 17.92 -13.84
CA CYS A 18 2.81 19.26 -14.11
C CYS A 18 2.09 19.84 -12.89
N VAL A 19 1.33 19.02 -12.16
CA VAL A 19 0.66 19.43 -10.92
C VAL A 19 1.69 19.76 -9.84
N ILE A 20 2.72 18.95 -9.69
CA ILE A 20 3.83 19.20 -8.76
C ILE A 20 4.54 20.51 -9.13
N GLU A 21 4.88 20.75 -10.39
CA GLU A 21 5.52 22.01 -10.82
C GLU A 21 4.62 23.23 -10.66
N ALA A 22 3.31 23.09 -10.85
CA ALA A 22 2.34 24.18 -10.67
C ALA A 22 2.06 24.50 -9.17
N TRP A 23 2.17 23.48 -8.29
CA TRP A 23 1.89 23.61 -6.85
C TRP A 23 3.12 23.86 -5.99
N LEU A 24 4.31 23.49 -6.45
CA LEU A 24 5.53 23.82 -5.73
C LEU A 24 5.72 25.35 -5.75
N PRO A 25 5.85 26.00 -4.58
CA PRO A 25 6.24 27.40 -4.52
C PRO A 25 7.54 27.54 -5.30
N GLY A 26 7.54 28.46 -6.25
CA GLY A 26 8.54 28.58 -7.30
C GLY A 26 9.98 28.44 -6.78
N LYS A 27 10.89 28.01 -7.64
CA LYS A 27 12.33 27.74 -7.38
C LYS A 27 13.04 28.76 -6.48
N SER A 28 12.51 29.99 -6.36
CA SER A 28 13.01 31.04 -5.45
C SER A 28 12.83 30.71 -3.95
N SER A 29 11.86 29.86 -3.59
CA SER A 29 11.67 29.45 -2.20
C SER A 29 12.66 28.37 -1.79
N TYR A 30 12.97 27.45 -2.71
CA TYR A 30 14.00 26.42 -2.48
C TYR A 30 15.40 27.01 -2.51
N ALA A 31 15.67 28.00 -3.38
CA ALA A 31 16.91 28.74 -3.39
C ALA A 31 17.16 29.48 -2.07
N ARG A 32 16.11 30.11 -1.49
CA ARG A 32 16.21 30.76 -0.18
C ARG A 32 16.43 29.79 0.97
N VAL A 33 15.87 28.59 0.93
CA VAL A 33 16.12 27.54 1.92
C VAL A 33 17.54 27.00 1.76
N ALA A 34 18.01 26.79 0.53
CA ALA A 34 19.38 26.36 0.26
C ALA A 34 20.41 27.43 0.63
N GLU A 35 20.10 28.73 0.44
CA GLU A 35 20.95 29.85 0.88
C GLU A 35 20.98 30.00 2.40
N ALA A 36 19.85 29.74 3.08
CA ALA A 36 19.80 29.74 4.54
C ALA A 36 20.60 28.57 5.16
N ASP A 37 20.56 27.38 4.54
CA ASP A 37 21.40 26.23 4.94
C ASP A 37 22.90 26.51 4.70
N THR A 38 23.26 27.30 3.68
CA THR A 38 24.68 27.65 3.41
C THR A 38 25.22 28.73 4.34
N ASP A 39 24.38 29.55 4.97
CA ASP A 39 24.81 30.54 5.98
C ASP A 39 24.94 29.97 7.39
N GLU A 40 24.22 28.88 7.72
CA GLU A 40 24.43 28.09 8.96
C GLU A 40 25.72 27.24 8.90
N ASP A 41 26.22 26.86 7.73
CA ASP A 41 27.42 26.05 7.54
C ASP A 41 28.75 26.81 7.73
N LYS A 42 28.76 28.02 8.27
CA LYS A 42 29.99 28.73 8.68
C LYS A 42 30.46 28.37 10.07
N GLU A 43 29.79 27.49 10.79
CA GLU A 43 30.37 26.78 11.92
C GLU A 43 31.28 25.65 11.41
N GLU A 44 32.49 25.59 11.96
CA GLU A 44 33.58 24.65 11.67
C GLU A 44 33.09 23.28 11.20
N PRO A 45 33.66 22.70 10.11
CA PRO A 45 33.18 21.41 9.59
C PRO A 45 33.31 20.37 10.70
N ALA A 46 32.17 20.04 11.32
CA ALA A 46 32.09 18.94 12.25
C ALA A 46 32.67 17.70 11.55
N PRO A 47 33.57 16.93 12.18
CA PRO A 47 34.22 15.80 11.54
C PRO A 47 33.14 14.93 10.89
N PRO A 48 33.39 14.33 9.70
CA PRO A 48 32.39 13.54 9.00
C PRO A 48 31.85 12.49 9.96
N ARG A 49 30.70 12.76 10.54
CA ARG A 49 30.00 11.81 11.41
C ARG A 49 29.74 10.62 10.53
N ARG A 50 30.51 9.54 10.77
CA ARG A 50 30.36 8.25 10.11
C ARG A 50 28.86 7.95 10.11
N ALA A 51 28.26 8.02 8.95
CA ALA A 51 26.81 7.85 8.72
C ALA A 51 26.34 6.40 8.90
N CYS A 52 26.92 5.69 9.84
CA CYS A 52 26.32 4.56 10.52
C CYS A 52 25.53 5.09 11.72
N ALA A 53 24.52 5.93 11.46
CA ALA A 53 23.54 6.25 12.46
C ALA A 53 22.91 4.92 12.90
N ARG A 54 23.29 4.44 14.09
CA ARG A 54 22.67 3.25 14.67
C ARG A 54 21.18 3.52 14.74
N VAL A 55 20.39 2.72 14.05
CA VAL A 55 18.92 2.81 14.13
C VAL A 55 18.53 2.78 15.62
N PRO A 56 17.85 3.80 16.14
CA PRO A 56 17.45 3.86 17.54
C PRO A 56 16.62 2.64 17.92
N ARG A 57 16.77 2.14 19.14
CA ARG A 57 15.97 1.00 19.61
C ARG A 57 14.47 1.27 19.53
N THR A 58 14.06 2.51 19.71
CA THR A 58 12.66 2.98 19.59
C THR A 58 12.09 2.81 18.19
N SER A 59 12.92 2.80 17.15
CA SER A 59 12.48 2.69 15.75
C SER A 59 12.29 1.24 15.29
N TRP A 60 12.82 0.25 16.02
CA TRP A 60 12.74 -1.16 15.59
C TRP A 60 11.31 -1.69 15.54
N LEU A 61 10.48 -1.35 16.53
CA LEU A 61 9.08 -1.78 16.54
C LEU A 61 8.29 -1.18 15.36
N PRO A 62 8.30 0.15 15.11
CA PRO A 62 7.66 0.72 13.93
C PRO A 62 8.17 0.16 12.60
N ILE A 63 9.48 -0.11 12.50
CA ILE A 63 10.07 -0.73 11.30
C ILE A 63 9.56 -2.16 11.13
N GLY A 64 9.50 -2.94 12.19
CA GLY A 64 8.93 -4.31 12.16
C GLY A 64 7.48 -4.32 11.72
N VAL A 65 6.66 -3.41 12.25
CA VAL A 65 5.26 -3.23 11.85
C VAL A 65 5.15 -2.83 10.37
N TYR A 66 6.02 -1.94 9.89
CA TYR A 66 6.07 -1.55 8.48
C TYR A 66 6.44 -2.72 7.56
N CYS A 67 7.43 -3.54 7.94
CA CYS A 67 7.80 -4.73 7.18
C CYS A 67 6.66 -5.73 7.11
N PHE A 68 5.99 -5.98 8.24
CA PHE A 68 4.83 -6.86 8.31
C PHE A 68 3.68 -6.37 7.43
N LEU A 69 3.27 -5.10 7.57
CA LEU A 69 2.27 -4.47 6.72
C LEU A 69 2.62 -4.60 5.23
N SER A 70 3.89 -4.36 4.89
CA SER A 70 4.38 -4.44 3.52
C SER A 70 4.27 -5.85 2.94
N THR A 71 4.59 -6.89 3.72
CA THR A 71 4.48 -8.28 3.29
C THR A 71 3.03 -8.66 3.01
N PHE A 72 2.12 -8.31 3.91
CA PHE A 72 0.70 -8.65 3.75
C PHE A 72 0.00 -7.84 2.67
N SER A 73 0.40 -6.57 2.47
CA SER A 73 -0.12 -5.78 1.36
C SER A 73 0.25 -6.38 0.01
N ILE A 74 1.52 -6.73 -0.20
CA ILE A 74 1.96 -7.32 -1.47
C ILE A 74 1.33 -8.70 -1.68
N PHE A 75 1.22 -9.50 -0.61
CA PHE A 75 0.52 -10.77 -0.66
C PHE A 75 -0.92 -10.61 -1.19
N TYR A 76 -1.67 -9.66 -0.65
CA TYR A 76 -3.04 -9.41 -1.12
C TYR A 76 -3.05 -8.88 -2.56
N GLU A 77 -2.17 -7.95 -2.90
CA GLU A 77 -2.08 -7.36 -4.24
C GLU A 77 -1.81 -8.41 -5.33
N ASP A 78 -1.03 -9.43 -5.01
CA ASP A 78 -0.74 -10.53 -5.94
C ASP A 78 -1.86 -11.59 -5.95
N CYS A 79 -2.42 -11.93 -4.80
CA CYS A 79 -3.48 -12.93 -4.72
C CYS A 79 -4.83 -12.42 -5.25
N TYR A 80 -5.10 -11.12 -5.18
CA TYR A 80 -6.39 -10.56 -5.60
C TYR A 80 -6.65 -10.73 -7.11
N PRO A 81 -5.75 -10.41 -8.03
CA PRO A 81 -5.92 -10.71 -9.46
C PRO A 81 -6.02 -12.20 -9.76
N LEU A 82 -5.25 -13.05 -9.06
CA LEU A 82 -5.34 -14.50 -9.19
C LEU A 82 -6.73 -15.02 -8.79
N TRP A 83 -7.28 -14.50 -7.71
CA TRP A 83 -8.63 -14.83 -7.26
C TRP A 83 -9.71 -14.36 -8.25
N LEU A 84 -9.57 -13.18 -8.85
CA LEU A 84 -10.48 -12.71 -9.89
C LEU A 84 -10.45 -13.62 -11.12
N LEU A 85 -9.28 -14.12 -11.53
CA LEU A 85 -9.07 -15.03 -12.65
C LEU A 85 -9.58 -16.45 -12.38
N THR A 86 -9.47 -16.92 -11.12
CA THR A 86 -9.84 -18.28 -10.71
C THR A 86 -11.30 -18.59 -11.06
N PRO A 87 -11.60 -19.76 -11.66
CA PRO A 87 -12.97 -20.16 -11.99
C PRO A 87 -13.90 -20.15 -10.78
N ARG A 88 -15.17 -19.81 -10.99
CA ARG A 88 -16.18 -19.76 -9.91
C ARG A 88 -16.38 -21.09 -9.19
N ARG A 89 -16.25 -22.22 -9.90
CA ARG A 89 -16.31 -23.56 -9.31
C ARG A 89 -15.24 -23.78 -8.24
N GLU A 90 -14.15 -23.04 -8.32
CA GLU A 90 -13.01 -23.11 -7.41
C GLU A 90 -13.02 -21.95 -6.39
N GLY A 91 -14.09 -21.15 -6.35
CA GLY A 91 -14.29 -20.07 -5.39
C GLY A 91 -13.79 -18.70 -5.83
N GLY A 92 -13.33 -18.55 -7.09
CA GLY A 92 -12.96 -17.29 -7.69
C GLY A 92 -14.11 -16.56 -8.37
N MET A 93 -13.78 -15.54 -9.15
CA MET A 93 -14.76 -14.74 -9.91
C MET A 93 -14.95 -15.21 -11.34
N GLY A 94 -13.94 -15.89 -11.93
CA GLY A 94 -13.94 -16.34 -13.32
C GLY A 94 -13.90 -15.18 -14.31
N PHE A 95 -13.20 -14.10 -13.98
CA PHE A 95 -13.05 -12.91 -14.82
C PHE A 95 -12.01 -13.11 -15.90
N GLU A 96 -12.21 -12.47 -17.03
CA GLU A 96 -11.21 -12.35 -18.08
C GLU A 96 -10.19 -11.23 -17.75
N VAL A 97 -9.06 -11.23 -18.46
CA VAL A 97 -7.95 -10.30 -18.15
C VAL A 97 -8.34 -8.83 -18.33
N ASP A 98 -9.18 -8.53 -19.29
CA ASP A 98 -9.72 -7.18 -19.54
C ASP A 98 -10.69 -6.73 -18.43
N GLU A 99 -11.52 -7.62 -17.91
CA GLU A 99 -12.40 -7.37 -16.76
C GLU A 99 -11.60 -7.09 -15.50
N ILE A 100 -10.54 -7.86 -15.26
CA ILE A 100 -9.60 -7.61 -14.14
C ILE A 100 -8.95 -6.24 -14.30
N GLY A 101 -8.48 -5.94 -15.49
CA GLY A 101 -7.92 -4.63 -15.84
C GLY A 101 -8.88 -3.48 -15.57
N ALA A 102 -10.16 -3.65 -15.90
CA ALA A 102 -11.21 -2.65 -15.65
C ALA A 102 -11.43 -2.41 -14.14
N VAL A 103 -11.54 -3.47 -13.33
CA VAL A 103 -11.69 -3.37 -11.86
C VAL A 103 -10.50 -2.64 -11.23
N LEU A 104 -9.28 -3.05 -11.59
CA LEU A 104 -8.06 -2.48 -11.02
C LEU A 104 -7.87 -1.01 -11.44
N SER A 105 -8.16 -0.68 -12.69
CA SER A 105 -8.05 0.69 -13.21
C SER A 105 -9.09 1.61 -12.55
N ALA A 106 -10.36 1.19 -12.47
CA ALA A 106 -11.39 1.95 -11.78
C ALA A 106 -10.98 2.21 -10.32
N THR A 107 -10.54 1.17 -9.60
CA THR A 107 -10.08 1.29 -8.22
C THR A 107 -8.91 2.26 -8.08
N ALA A 108 -7.94 2.23 -9.00
CA ALA A 108 -6.77 3.11 -8.96
C ALA A 108 -7.18 4.58 -9.06
N VAL A 109 -8.10 4.93 -9.98
CA VAL A 109 -8.60 6.30 -10.14
C VAL A 109 -9.25 6.81 -8.85
N PHE A 110 -10.13 6.01 -8.25
CA PHE A 110 -10.79 6.38 -6.99
C PHE A 110 -9.80 6.47 -5.83
N THR A 111 -8.81 5.60 -5.76
CA THR A 111 -7.78 5.65 -4.70
C THR A 111 -6.94 6.91 -4.81
N VAL A 112 -6.56 7.31 -6.03
CA VAL A 112 -5.84 8.57 -6.26
C VAL A 112 -6.70 9.77 -5.85
N ALA A 113 -7.97 9.81 -6.27
CA ALA A 113 -8.88 10.88 -5.87
C ALA A 113 -9.04 10.96 -4.34
N TYR A 114 -9.19 9.81 -3.66
CA TYR A 114 -9.23 9.74 -2.20
C TYR A 114 -7.97 10.34 -1.56
N GLN A 115 -6.79 10.00 -2.05
CA GLN A 115 -5.51 10.49 -1.52
C GLN A 115 -5.41 12.02 -1.54
N PHE A 116 -5.90 12.65 -2.60
CA PHE A 116 -5.82 14.11 -2.74
C PHE A 116 -6.97 14.86 -2.06
N LEU A 117 -8.18 14.29 -2.08
CA LEU A 117 -9.37 15.01 -1.65
C LEU A 117 -9.80 14.70 -0.21
N ILE A 118 -9.66 13.44 0.23
CA ILE A 118 -10.22 12.98 1.51
C ILE A 118 -9.13 12.76 2.55
N PHE A 119 -8.02 12.15 2.15
CA PHE A 119 -6.95 11.77 3.08
C PHE A 119 -6.37 12.95 3.87
N PRO A 120 -6.14 14.16 3.30
CA PRO A 120 -5.64 15.29 4.08
C PRO A 120 -6.53 15.63 5.28
N PHE A 121 -7.86 15.63 5.09
CA PHE A 121 -8.82 15.89 6.18
C PHE A 121 -8.78 14.82 7.27
N ILE A 122 -8.53 13.56 6.90
CA ILE A 122 -8.41 12.46 7.85
C ILE A 122 -7.11 12.60 8.65
N SER A 123 -6.00 12.86 7.97
CA SER A 123 -4.68 12.94 8.58
C SER A 123 -4.52 14.12 9.55
N GLU A 124 -5.24 15.21 9.32
CA GLU A 124 -5.27 16.36 10.22
C GLU A 124 -6.06 16.08 11.52
N ARG A 125 -7.08 15.21 11.45
CA ARG A 125 -7.99 14.93 12.56
C ARG A 125 -7.66 13.66 13.33
N CYS A 126 -7.02 12.70 12.69
CA CYS A 126 -6.74 11.40 13.26
C CYS A 126 -5.24 11.23 13.54
N PRO A 127 -4.81 11.14 14.80
CA PRO A 127 -3.42 10.88 15.12
C PRO A 127 -2.99 9.48 14.67
N SER A 128 -1.71 9.32 14.33
CA SER A 128 -1.17 8.08 13.73
C SER A 128 -1.43 6.83 14.58
N HIS A 129 -1.45 6.96 15.91
CA HIS A 129 -1.72 5.83 16.83
C HIS A 129 -3.17 5.34 16.80
N VAL A 130 -4.11 6.13 16.28
CA VAL A 130 -5.51 5.73 16.03
C VAL A 130 -5.68 5.33 14.57
N LEU A 131 -5.08 6.09 13.65
CA LEU A 131 -5.19 5.86 12.21
C LEU A 131 -4.64 4.50 11.79
N PHE A 132 -3.49 4.08 12.36
CA PHE A 132 -2.88 2.79 12.02
C PHE A 132 -3.77 1.60 12.40
N PRO A 133 -4.14 1.38 13.68
CA PRO A 133 -4.92 0.20 14.07
C PRO A 133 -6.32 0.17 13.45
N THR A 134 -6.97 1.31 13.28
CA THR A 134 -8.27 1.36 12.61
C THR A 134 -8.18 0.96 11.15
N SER A 135 -7.18 1.45 10.44
CA SER A 135 -6.96 1.14 9.03
C SER A 135 -6.50 -0.31 8.83
N ALA A 136 -5.62 -0.82 9.69
CA ALA A 136 -5.21 -2.21 9.70
C ALA A 136 -6.39 -3.15 9.98
N GLY A 137 -7.22 -2.81 10.96
CA GLY A 137 -8.43 -3.57 11.30
C GLY A 137 -9.44 -3.60 10.14
N ILE A 138 -9.67 -2.47 9.47
CA ILE A 138 -10.54 -2.41 8.29
C ILE A 138 -10.00 -3.31 7.17
N SER A 139 -8.71 -3.23 6.86
CA SER A 139 -8.11 -4.06 5.80
C SER A 139 -8.14 -5.55 6.16
N ALA A 140 -7.91 -5.90 7.42
CA ALA A 140 -8.00 -7.28 7.91
C ALA A 140 -9.41 -7.88 7.75
N VAL A 141 -10.45 -7.12 8.07
CA VAL A 141 -11.85 -7.54 7.91
C VAL A 141 -12.23 -7.64 6.43
N LEU A 142 -11.76 -6.71 5.60
CA LEU A 142 -12.10 -6.70 4.17
C LEU A 142 -11.48 -7.87 3.40
N MET A 143 -10.32 -8.36 3.77
CA MET A 143 -9.69 -9.50 3.07
C MET A 143 -10.62 -10.71 2.90
N PRO A 144 -11.21 -11.30 3.95
CA PRO A 144 -12.13 -12.41 3.79
C PRO A 144 -13.48 -12.02 3.16
N VAL A 145 -13.90 -10.76 3.28
CA VAL A 145 -15.16 -10.28 2.68
C VAL A 145 -15.11 -10.35 1.15
N ALA A 146 -13.95 -10.20 0.52
CA ALA A 146 -13.79 -10.38 -0.93
C ALA A 146 -14.40 -11.71 -1.42
N VAL A 147 -14.14 -12.80 -0.71
CA VAL A 147 -14.61 -14.14 -1.10
C VAL A 147 -16.15 -14.27 -1.02
N LEU A 148 -16.80 -13.49 -0.16
CA LEU A 148 -18.27 -13.48 -0.07
C LEU A 148 -18.89 -12.85 -1.33
N ILE A 149 -18.21 -11.91 -1.97
CA ILE A 149 -18.67 -11.28 -3.21
C ILE A 149 -18.74 -12.30 -4.35
N ALA A 150 -17.86 -13.33 -4.35
CA ALA A 150 -17.90 -14.41 -5.35
C ALA A 150 -19.21 -15.21 -5.34
N ARG A 151 -19.97 -15.17 -4.24
CA ARG A 151 -21.29 -15.83 -4.14
C ARG A 151 -22.43 -15.03 -4.77
N MET A 152 -22.18 -13.78 -5.16
CA MET A 152 -23.17 -12.95 -5.85
C MET A 152 -23.37 -13.41 -7.31
N LYS A 153 -24.47 -12.97 -7.92
CA LYS A 153 -24.80 -13.35 -9.30
C LYS A 153 -23.73 -12.86 -10.26
N PRO A 154 -23.19 -13.74 -11.15
CA PRO A 154 -22.20 -13.35 -12.14
C PRO A 154 -22.74 -12.29 -13.10
N GLY A 155 -21.90 -11.33 -13.51
CA GLY A 155 -22.25 -10.28 -14.48
C GLY A 155 -23.26 -9.24 -14.02
N ALA A 156 -23.79 -9.36 -12.79
CA ALA A 156 -24.71 -8.34 -12.27
C ALA A 156 -23.96 -7.04 -11.94
N ALA A 157 -24.56 -5.90 -12.26
CA ALA A 157 -24.00 -4.58 -11.92
C ALA A 157 -23.72 -4.43 -10.41
N THR A 158 -24.51 -5.08 -9.56
CA THR A 158 -24.31 -5.11 -8.12
C THR A 158 -23.02 -5.83 -7.72
N THR A 159 -22.63 -6.90 -8.42
CA THR A 159 -21.37 -7.62 -8.17
C THR A 159 -20.17 -6.77 -8.55
N TRP A 160 -20.23 -6.09 -9.70
CA TRP A 160 -19.19 -5.16 -10.13
C TRP A 160 -19.04 -3.99 -9.14
N ALA A 161 -20.15 -3.39 -8.76
CA ALA A 161 -20.16 -2.31 -7.78
C ALA A 161 -19.57 -2.75 -6.43
N ALA A 162 -19.95 -3.95 -5.94
CA ALA A 162 -19.44 -4.50 -4.71
C ALA A 162 -17.92 -4.74 -4.77
N LEU A 163 -17.40 -5.30 -5.88
CA LEU A 163 -15.98 -5.54 -6.07
C LEU A 163 -15.17 -4.24 -6.10
N ILE A 164 -15.62 -3.27 -6.90
CA ILE A 164 -14.93 -1.98 -7.03
C ILE A 164 -14.96 -1.26 -5.67
N PHE A 165 -16.11 -1.18 -5.03
CA PHE A 165 -16.25 -0.53 -3.72
C PHE A 165 -15.37 -1.20 -2.65
N HIS A 166 -15.42 -2.54 -2.56
CA HIS A 166 -14.59 -3.31 -1.65
C HIS A 166 -13.10 -3.01 -1.85
N ASN A 167 -12.62 -3.06 -3.09
CA ASN A 167 -11.22 -2.85 -3.40
C ASN A 167 -10.78 -1.38 -3.15
N ILE A 168 -11.66 -0.41 -3.41
CA ILE A 168 -11.41 1.00 -3.07
C ILE A 168 -11.21 1.15 -1.56
N VAL A 169 -12.15 0.65 -0.75
CA VAL A 169 -12.08 0.78 0.73
C VAL A 169 -10.83 0.09 1.26
N TYR A 170 -10.51 -1.12 0.76
CA TYR A 170 -9.29 -1.83 1.12
C TYR A 170 -8.03 -1.02 0.82
N ARG A 171 -7.88 -0.51 -0.41
CA ARG A 171 -6.71 0.27 -0.81
C ARG A 171 -6.58 1.59 -0.05
N CYS A 172 -7.70 2.26 0.22
CA CYS A 172 -7.71 3.46 1.06
C CYS A 172 -7.24 3.14 2.49
N ALA A 173 -7.74 2.05 3.08
CA ALA A 173 -7.33 1.61 4.41
C ALA A 173 -5.83 1.28 4.46
N VAL A 174 -5.33 0.48 3.53
CA VAL A 174 -3.90 0.13 3.45
C VAL A 174 -3.04 1.39 3.28
N SER A 175 -3.45 2.33 2.44
CA SER A 175 -2.74 3.60 2.24
C SER A 175 -2.65 4.43 3.52
N ASN A 176 -3.75 4.52 4.28
CA ASN A 176 -3.77 5.19 5.58
C ASN A 176 -2.82 4.50 6.58
N ALA A 177 -2.82 3.17 6.62
CA ALA A 177 -1.93 2.39 7.48
C ALA A 177 -0.46 2.66 7.14
N TYR A 178 -0.08 2.69 5.86
CA TYR A 178 1.28 3.04 5.44
C TYR A 178 1.68 4.44 5.88
N THR A 179 0.83 5.43 5.68
CA THR A 179 1.13 6.82 6.08
C THR A 179 1.30 6.92 7.59
N ALA A 180 0.42 6.28 8.36
CA ALA A 180 0.52 6.27 9.83
C ALA A 180 1.81 5.56 10.30
N CYS A 181 2.24 4.47 9.63
CA CYS A 181 3.52 3.82 9.89
C CYS A 181 4.70 4.75 9.64
N PHE A 182 4.74 5.43 8.49
CA PHE A 182 5.81 6.38 8.18
C PHE A 182 5.87 7.53 9.19
N CYS A 183 4.73 8.09 9.58
CA CYS A 183 4.67 9.10 10.64
C CYS A 183 5.24 8.56 11.95
N THR A 184 4.91 7.32 12.32
CA THR A 184 5.41 6.68 13.54
C THR A 184 6.92 6.43 13.48
N ILE A 185 7.45 5.97 12.34
CA ILE A 185 8.90 5.80 12.11
C ILE A 185 9.60 7.15 12.26
N ASN A 186 9.09 8.20 11.60
CA ASN A 186 9.68 9.54 11.66
C ASN A 186 9.66 10.14 13.07
N ASN A 187 8.64 9.84 13.87
CA ASN A 187 8.53 10.30 15.25
C ASN A 187 9.37 9.47 16.23
N SER A 188 9.89 8.31 15.82
CA SER A 188 10.71 7.44 16.67
C SER A 188 12.20 7.78 16.66
N CYS A 189 12.64 8.74 15.84
CA CYS A 189 14.03 9.14 15.69
C CYS A 189 14.18 10.66 15.62
N ALA A 190 15.39 11.15 15.91
CA ALA A 190 15.74 12.56 15.79
C ALA A 190 15.71 13.00 14.32
N THR A 191 15.53 14.30 14.08
CA THR A 191 15.33 14.86 12.73
C THR A 191 16.51 14.58 11.79
N ASP A 192 17.74 14.67 12.30
CA ASP A 192 18.98 14.38 11.58
C ASP A 192 19.14 12.88 11.18
N ALA A 193 18.50 11.97 11.92
CA ALA A 193 18.55 10.53 11.68
C ALA A 193 17.42 10.02 10.77
N ARG A 194 16.38 10.81 10.49
CA ARG A 194 15.18 10.37 9.74
C ARG A 194 15.50 9.77 8.39
N GLY A 195 16.42 10.39 7.62
CA GLY A 195 16.81 9.88 6.30
C GLY A 195 17.42 8.48 6.38
N ALA A 196 18.34 8.26 7.32
CA ALA A 196 18.99 6.96 7.51
C ALA A 196 18.01 5.89 8.02
N VAL A 197 17.12 6.24 8.96
CA VAL A 197 16.11 5.32 9.52
C VAL A 197 15.08 4.94 8.46
N ASN A 198 14.58 5.89 7.67
CA ASN A 198 13.65 5.62 6.58
C ASN A 198 14.29 4.78 5.48
N GLY A 199 15.53 5.10 5.08
CA GLY A 199 16.27 4.29 4.11
C GLY A 199 16.46 2.85 4.56
N PHE A 200 16.82 2.66 5.84
CA PHE A 200 16.93 1.32 6.44
C PHE A 200 15.57 0.60 6.45
N ALA A 201 14.49 1.27 6.90
CA ALA A 201 13.15 0.71 6.96
C ALA A 201 12.68 0.26 5.56
N MET A 202 12.87 1.09 4.54
CA MET A 202 12.50 0.76 3.16
C MET A 202 13.33 -0.38 2.59
N SER A 203 14.63 -0.45 2.91
CA SER A 203 15.51 -1.55 2.46
C SER A 203 15.09 -2.88 3.06
N VAL A 204 14.82 -2.92 4.37
CA VAL A 204 14.35 -4.14 5.04
C VAL A 204 12.98 -4.55 4.52
N ALA A 205 12.04 -3.61 4.39
CA ALA A 205 10.72 -3.90 3.84
C ALA A 205 10.77 -4.43 2.39
N SER A 206 11.72 -3.97 1.57
CA SER A 206 11.92 -4.49 0.21
C SER A 206 12.33 -5.97 0.20
N LEU A 207 13.17 -6.40 1.16
CA LEU A 207 13.49 -7.81 1.34
C LEU A 207 12.26 -8.64 1.71
N PHE A 208 11.44 -8.14 2.62
CA PHE A 208 10.18 -8.79 2.99
C PHE A 208 9.19 -8.85 1.82
N LYS A 209 9.07 -7.78 1.04
CA LYS A 209 8.25 -7.74 -0.17
C LYS A 209 8.70 -8.72 -1.24
N ALA A 210 9.99 -8.99 -1.37
CA ALA A 210 10.51 -9.96 -2.34
C ALA A 210 10.03 -11.40 -2.07
N VAL A 211 9.74 -11.72 -0.82
CA VAL A 211 9.23 -13.05 -0.41
C VAL A 211 7.71 -13.13 -0.58
N GLY A 212 6.99 -12.01 -0.49
CA GLY A 212 5.52 -11.92 -0.53
C GLY A 212 4.88 -12.64 -1.72
N PRO A 213 5.27 -12.37 -2.97
CA PRO A 213 4.67 -12.99 -4.15
C PRO A 213 4.78 -14.52 -4.16
N SER A 214 5.96 -15.04 -3.82
CA SER A 214 6.20 -16.49 -3.78
C SER A 214 5.39 -17.18 -2.70
N LEU A 215 5.30 -16.59 -1.50
CA LEU A 215 4.45 -17.08 -0.43
C LEU A 215 2.97 -16.98 -0.81
N GLY A 216 2.56 -15.87 -1.39
CA GLY A 216 1.18 -15.63 -1.81
C GLY A 216 0.71 -16.65 -2.83
N ALA A 217 1.44 -16.83 -3.90
CA ALA A 217 1.11 -17.80 -4.94
C ALA A 217 1.10 -19.24 -4.41
N SER A 218 2.08 -19.61 -3.57
CA SER A 218 2.18 -20.95 -2.99
C SER A 218 1.01 -21.26 -2.04
N LEU A 219 0.68 -20.33 -1.14
CA LEU A 219 -0.44 -20.48 -0.20
C LEU A 219 -1.78 -20.49 -0.94
N TYR A 220 -1.91 -19.67 -1.97
CA TYR A 220 -3.12 -19.64 -2.80
C TYR A 220 -3.32 -20.97 -3.54
N ALA A 221 -2.28 -21.50 -4.19
CA ALA A 221 -2.32 -22.81 -4.85
C ALA A 221 -2.63 -23.94 -3.87
N TYR A 222 -1.97 -23.94 -2.71
CA TYR A 222 -2.26 -24.92 -1.65
C TYR A 222 -3.71 -24.85 -1.15
N GLY A 223 -4.27 -23.64 -1.03
CA GLY A 223 -5.68 -23.43 -0.68
C GLY A 223 -6.65 -24.02 -1.71
N LEU A 224 -6.34 -23.86 -3.00
CA LEU A 224 -7.15 -24.44 -4.09
C LEU A 224 -7.09 -25.97 -4.10
N ASP A 225 -5.91 -26.58 -3.93
CA ASP A 225 -5.72 -28.04 -3.92
C ASP A 225 -6.46 -28.73 -2.79
N ARG A 226 -6.56 -28.08 -1.61
CA ARG A 226 -7.21 -28.65 -0.42
C ARG A 226 -8.72 -28.48 -0.39
N ALA A 227 -9.28 -27.58 -1.18
CA ALA A 227 -10.70 -27.30 -1.21
C ALA A 227 -11.25 -27.27 -2.66
N PRO A 228 -11.23 -28.39 -3.38
CA PRO A 228 -11.64 -28.43 -4.79
C PRO A 228 -13.13 -28.08 -5.03
N ASN A 229 -13.95 -28.00 -3.95
CA ASN A 229 -15.38 -27.66 -4.02
C ASN A 229 -15.68 -26.17 -3.73
N GLY A 230 -14.72 -25.30 -3.90
CA GLY A 230 -14.94 -23.86 -3.99
C GLY A 230 -15.03 -23.13 -2.64
N GLY A 231 -14.22 -22.13 -2.50
CA GLY A 231 -14.41 -21.03 -1.55
C GLY A 231 -13.80 -21.20 -0.17
N VAL A 232 -13.77 -22.38 0.40
CA VAL A 232 -13.26 -22.57 1.78
C VAL A 232 -11.73 -22.43 1.81
N GLY A 233 -11.02 -22.95 0.80
CA GLY A 233 -9.55 -22.82 0.73
C GLY A 233 -9.10 -21.37 0.50
N VAL A 234 -9.76 -20.69 -0.43
CA VAL A 234 -9.51 -19.28 -0.70
C VAL A 234 -9.89 -18.41 0.50
N LEU A 235 -11.03 -18.71 1.12
CA LEU A 235 -11.46 -18.04 2.36
C LEU A 235 -10.44 -18.24 3.49
N ALA A 236 -9.87 -19.45 3.62
CA ALA A 236 -8.87 -19.73 4.65
C ALA A 236 -7.57 -18.94 4.41
N VAL A 237 -7.15 -18.79 3.15
CA VAL A 237 -5.97 -17.99 2.80
C VAL A 237 -6.20 -16.51 3.12
N PHE A 238 -7.29 -15.92 2.62
CA PHE A 238 -7.58 -14.50 2.88
C PHE A 238 -7.97 -14.25 4.34
N GLY A 239 -8.68 -15.17 4.98
CA GLY A 239 -9.05 -15.08 6.38
C GLY A 239 -7.87 -15.24 7.32
N GLY A 240 -6.96 -16.15 7.03
CA GLY A 240 -5.70 -16.32 7.77
C GLY A 240 -4.80 -15.10 7.70
N VAL A 241 -4.67 -14.51 6.51
CA VAL A 241 -3.92 -13.26 6.32
C VAL A 241 -4.60 -12.09 7.03
N GLY A 242 -5.93 -12.00 6.95
CA GLY A 242 -6.69 -10.97 7.67
C GLY A 242 -6.52 -11.07 9.18
N ALA A 243 -6.58 -12.27 9.74
CA ALA A 243 -6.38 -12.50 11.16
C ALA A 243 -4.95 -12.19 11.65
N ALA A 244 -3.96 -12.30 10.77
CA ALA A 244 -2.58 -11.95 11.09
C ALA A 244 -2.33 -10.44 11.10
N LEU A 245 -3.20 -9.63 10.45
CA LEU A 245 -3.11 -8.18 10.40
C LEU A 245 -3.87 -7.48 11.55
N GLY A 246 -4.91 -8.12 12.12
CA GLY A 246 -5.72 -7.59 13.22
C GLY A 246 -5.16 -7.96 14.57
#